data_85a877db66bfa872a62a83d7872bd804
#
_entry.id   85a877db66bfa872a62a83d7872bd804
#
_cell.length_a   1.000
_cell.length_b   1.000
_cell.length_c   1.000
_cell.angle_alpha   90.00
_cell.angle_beta   90.00
_cell.angle_gamma   90.00
#
_symmetry.space_group_name_H-M   'P 1'
#
loop_
_entity.id
_entity.type
_entity.pdbx_description
1 polymer ?
#
loop_
_entity_poly.entity_id
_entity_poly.type
_entity_poly.pdbx_seq_one_letter_code
_entity_poly.pdbx_strand_id
1 'polypeptide(L)'
;MTPNARPSGATTTTHRVTPAGQPIIAGWAFQWIAQLGLERDSWTAPVDARRLHPLDDTDHTAAVQVRALLERLPAGGSVPWVVFDGGYDSAQLSLDLAGVPVAVLVRLRSDRCFSADPPPRPPGSTGRPRRHGARFNCADPTTWPVPTATLTCQDDQYGTVTVQAWAGLHPKQQRHPGHGTRGPRPIVRGTILRVQVERVPAKTRPPKVLWLWWAGPGSCDLDLAWRAYVRRFDLEHTIRFCKQTLGWTTPRPRHPAQAERWTWLVLAAYAQLRLAREAAGDQRLPWEVPRPQLRLSPYRVRRGFPRLLCALGSPAATPKPCGCSPGRPKGRPSGPAVRYPAIKKPANKPRKKPPTTAAAA
;
A
#
# COMPACT_ATOMS: atom_id res chain seq x y z
N MET A 1 34.65 -11.32 -1.19
CA MET A 1 33.95 -11.11 0.09
C MET A 1 32.59 -10.48 -0.20
N THR A 2 31.55 -11.27 -0.13
CA THR A 2 30.16 -10.79 -0.32
C THR A 2 29.78 -9.97 0.91
N PRO A 3 29.33 -8.72 0.77
CA PRO A 3 28.90 -7.93 1.92
C PRO A 3 27.75 -8.63 2.61
N ASN A 4 27.76 -8.64 3.94
CA ASN A 4 26.67 -9.14 4.79
C ASN A 4 25.39 -8.36 4.52
N ALA A 5 24.65 -8.77 3.53
CA ALA A 5 23.38 -8.17 3.24
C ALA A 5 22.35 -8.79 4.17
N ARG A 6 21.82 -7.96 5.04
CA ARG A 6 20.63 -8.25 5.82
C ARG A 6 19.43 -8.21 4.88
N PRO A 7 18.41 -9.06 5.08
CA PRO A 7 17.25 -9.05 4.21
C PRO A 7 16.62 -7.67 4.16
N SER A 8 16.36 -7.24 2.96
CA SER A 8 15.76 -5.96 2.63
C SER A 8 14.40 -5.80 3.28
N GLY A 9 14.21 -4.74 3.99
CA GLY A 9 12.98 -4.27 4.02
C GLY A 9 12.41 -3.45 5.06
N ALA A 10 12.55 -2.94 6.10
CA ALA A 10 11.80 -1.80 6.58
C ALA A 10 12.23 -0.57 5.77
N THR A 11 11.30 0.09 5.13
CA THR A 11 11.61 1.28 4.34
C THR A 11 12.14 2.39 5.23
N THR A 12 13.41 2.34 5.54
CA THR A 12 14.11 3.49 6.10
C THR A 12 14.51 4.35 4.91
N THR A 13 13.84 5.46 4.74
CA THR A 13 14.11 6.43 3.68
C THR A 13 15.41 7.15 4.00
N THR A 14 16.54 6.53 3.71
CA THR A 14 17.81 7.21 3.52
C THR A 14 18.41 6.63 2.26
N HIS A 15 18.15 7.31 1.14
CA HIS A 15 18.80 7.03 -0.13
C HIS A 15 20.30 7.37 0.00
N ARG A 16 21.10 6.41 0.38
CA ARG A 16 22.53 6.44 0.05
C ARG A 16 22.68 5.75 -1.30
N VAL A 17 22.77 6.54 -2.33
CA VAL A 17 23.16 6.07 -3.67
C VAL A 17 24.64 5.74 -3.60
N THR A 18 25.01 4.46 -3.74
CA THR A 18 26.40 4.10 -3.97
C THR A 18 26.72 4.31 -5.44
N PRO A 19 27.98 4.72 -5.82
CA PRO A 19 28.37 4.98 -7.21
C PRO A 19 28.23 3.79 -8.17
N ALA A 20 28.00 2.60 -7.66
CA ALA A 20 27.94 1.34 -8.43
C ALA A 20 26.53 0.80 -8.64
N GLY A 21 25.47 1.65 -8.66
CA GLY A 21 24.15 1.25 -9.19
C GLY A 21 23.11 1.00 -8.16
N GLN A 22 22.77 0.09 -7.43
CA GLN A 22 21.54 -0.06 -6.63
C GLN A 22 21.77 0.11 -5.14
N PRO A 23 20.98 0.92 -4.43
CA PRO A 23 21.09 1.06 -3.00
C PRO A 23 20.71 -0.25 -2.31
N ILE A 24 21.65 -0.87 -1.60
CA ILE A 24 21.36 -1.97 -0.69
C ILE A 24 20.97 -1.35 0.64
N ILE A 25 19.70 -1.47 1.01
CA ILE A 25 19.20 -1.00 2.28
C ILE A 25 19.13 -2.21 3.23
N ALA A 26 19.87 -2.15 4.33
CA ALA A 26 19.74 -3.14 5.38
C ALA A 26 18.46 -2.86 6.19
N GLY A 27 17.53 -3.82 6.22
CA GLY A 27 16.29 -3.63 6.96
C GLY A 27 15.33 -4.82 6.79
N TRP A 28 14.12 -4.66 7.30
CA TRP A 28 13.05 -5.64 7.24
C TRP A 28 11.86 -5.08 6.46
N ALA A 29 11.32 -5.83 5.49
CA ALA A 29 10.09 -5.46 4.79
C ALA A 29 8.88 -5.89 5.60
N PHE A 30 7.90 -5.00 5.67
CA PHE A 30 6.60 -5.31 6.26
C PHE A 30 5.49 -4.88 5.31
N GLN A 31 4.48 -5.70 5.24
CA GLN A 31 3.23 -5.41 4.56
C GLN A 31 2.17 -5.19 5.63
N TRP A 32 1.49 -4.04 5.54
CA TRP A 32 0.50 -3.62 6.53
C TRP A 32 -0.88 -3.58 5.92
N ILE A 33 -1.86 -4.02 6.71
CA ILE A 33 -3.26 -3.70 6.47
C ILE A 33 -3.69 -2.70 7.53
N ALA A 34 -4.36 -1.63 7.10
CA ALA A 34 -4.93 -0.64 7.99
C ALA A 34 -6.34 -0.26 7.53
N GLN A 35 -7.25 -0.13 8.47
CA GLN A 35 -8.55 0.45 8.22
C GLN A 35 -8.42 1.96 8.08
N LEU A 36 -9.08 2.51 7.07
CA LEU A 36 -9.14 3.94 6.78
C LEU A 36 -10.57 4.44 7.00
N GLY A 37 -10.71 5.63 7.59
CA GLY A 37 -11.98 6.34 7.59
C GLY A 37 -12.18 7.13 6.31
N LEU A 38 -13.41 7.32 5.87
CA LEU A 38 -13.74 8.21 4.75
C LEU A 38 -13.76 9.67 5.18
N GLU A 39 -13.93 9.94 6.46
CA GLU A 39 -13.87 11.29 7.01
C GLU A 39 -12.46 11.87 7.02
N ARG A 40 -12.35 13.19 7.08
CA ARG A 40 -11.06 13.90 7.18
C ARG A 40 -10.48 13.72 8.59
N ASP A 41 -9.70 12.67 8.74
CA ASP A 41 -9.02 12.33 9.97
C ASP A 41 -7.55 12.03 9.71
N SER A 42 -6.71 12.25 10.73
CA SER A 42 -5.27 11.94 10.69
C SER A 42 -4.98 10.52 11.19
N TRP A 43 -6.02 9.77 11.56
CA TRP A 43 -5.89 8.46 12.15
C TRP A 43 -6.23 7.36 11.16
N THR A 44 -5.44 6.30 11.21
CA THR A 44 -5.78 5.01 10.61
C THR A 44 -5.85 3.95 11.71
N ALA A 45 -6.34 2.77 11.41
CA ALA A 45 -6.26 1.64 12.33
C ALA A 45 -5.45 0.50 11.70
N PRO A 46 -4.14 0.42 11.92
CA PRO A 46 -3.38 -0.75 11.52
C PRO A 46 -3.96 -2.01 12.20
N VAL A 47 -4.32 -2.99 11.40
CA VAL A 47 -4.98 -4.23 11.87
C VAL A 47 -4.10 -5.46 11.67
N ASP A 48 -3.17 -5.42 10.72
CA ASP A 48 -2.19 -6.49 10.51
C ASP A 48 -0.87 -5.94 9.98
N ALA A 49 0.23 -6.62 10.33
CA ALA A 49 1.56 -6.36 9.80
C ALA A 49 2.32 -7.67 9.66
N ARG A 50 2.65 -8.04 8.43
CA ARG A 50 3.46 -9.21 8.12
C ARG A 50 4.85 -8.81 7.65
N ARG A 51 5.85 -9.46 8.18
CA ARG A 51 7.20 -9.35 7.65
C ARG A 51 7.27 -10.15 6.34
N LEU A 52 7.77 -9.51 5.30
CA LEU A 52 8.02 -10.16 4.02
C LEU A 52 9.41 -10.81 4.03
N HIS A 53 9.45 -12.08 3.63
CA HIS A 53 10.70 -12.73 3.28
C HIS A 53 11.12 -12.27 1.87
N PRO A 54 12.43 -12.18 1.59
CA PRO A 54 12.90 -11.75 0.26
C PRO A 54 12.38 -12.57 -0.92
N LEU A 55 11.99 -13.81 -0.70
CA LEU A 55 11.45 -14.71 -1.75
C LEU A 55 9.92 -14.76 -1.78
N ASP A 56 9.24 -14.05 -0.88
CA ASP A 56 7.78 -14.02 -0.85
C ASP A 56 7.24 -13.27 -2.06
N ASP A 57 6.19 -13.84 -2.65
CA ASP A 57 5.36 -13.13 -3.60
C ASP A 57 4.49 -12.11 -2.84
N THR A 58 4.70 -10.84 -3.11
CA THR A 58 4.04 -9.73 -2.42
C THR A 58 2.53 -9.74 -2.65
N ASP A 59 2.08 -10.04 -3.88
CA ASP A 59 0.65 -10.06 -4.23
C ASP A 59 -0.05 -11.22 -3.54
N HIS A 60 0.56 -12.42 -3.59
CA HIS A 60 0.02 -13.59 -2.90
C HIS A 60 -0.03 -13.39 -1.39
N THR A 61 1.02 -12.84 -0.78
CA THR A 61 1.05 -12.53 0.65
C THR A 61 -0.05 -11.54 1.04
N ALA A 62 -0.30 -10.53 0.20
CA ALA A 62 -1.39 -9.58 0.40
C ALA A 62 -2.75 -10.26 0.36
N ALA A 63 -2.99 -11.12 -0.61
CA ALA A 63 -4.24 -11.87 -0.73
C ALA A 63 -4.48 -12.79 0.48
N VAL A 64 -3.44 -13.46 0.97
CA VAL A 64 -3.51 -14.28 2.19
C VAL A 64 -3.85 -13.43 3.43
N GLN A 65 -3.23 -12.24 3.58
CA GLN A 65 -3.56 -11.33 4.67
C GLN A 65 -5.01 -10.84 4.61
N VAL A 66 -5.48 -10.48 3.41
CA VAL A 66 -6.87 -10.01 3.22
C VAL A 66 -7.86 -11.13 3.55
N ARG A 67 -7.63 -12.36 3.08
CA ARG A 67 -8.48 -13.52 3.42
C ARG A 67 -8.55 -13.74 4.92
N ALA A 68 -7.40 -13.78 5.60
CA ALA A 68 -7.33 -13.95 7.05
C ALA A 68 -8.00 -12.80 7.84
N LEU A 69 -8.04 -11.59 7.28
CA LEU A 69 -8.79 -10.48 7.87
C LEU A 69 -10.30 -10.69 7.70
N LEU A 70 -10.75 -11.05 6.50
CA LEU A 70 -12.17 -11.24 6.19
C LEU A 70 -12.81 -12.34 7.04
N GLU A 71 -12.07 -13.43 7.32
CA GLU A 71 -12.51 -14.50 8.23
C GLU A 71 -12.82 -14.01 9.66
N ARG A 72 -12.27 -12.87 10.06
CA ARG A 72 -12.46 -12.26 11.40
C ARG A 72 -13.49 -11.15 11.40
N LEU A 73 -13.94 -10.69 10.25
CA LEU A 73 -14.99 -9.68 10.17
C LEU A 73 -16.36 -10.30 10.45
N PRO A 74 -17.28 -9.55 11.09
CA PRO A 74 -18.65 -10.01 11.28
C PRO A 74 -19.32 -10.35 9.96
N ALA A 75 -20.07 -11.44 9.93
CA ALA A 75 -20.89 -11.80 8.77
C ALA A 75 -22.03 -10.78 8.56
N GLY A 76 -22.43 -10.54 7.32
CA GLY A 76 -23.57 -9.70 6.96
C GLY A 76 -23.28 -8.20 6.85
N GLY A 77 -22.03 -7.78 6.94
CA GLY A 77 -21.62 -6.40 6.69
C GLY A 77 -21.60 -6.04 5.18
N SER A 78 -21.38 -4.74 4.88
CA SER A 78 -21.11 -4.28 3.52
C SER A 78 -19.81 -4.90 2.99
N VAL A 79 -19.72 -5.07 1.67
CA VAL A 79 -18.50 -5.60 1.02
C VAL A 79 -17.31 -4.70 1.33
N PRO A 80 -16.26 -5.22 1.98
CA PRO A 80 -15.07 -4.44 2.29
C PRO A 80 -14.32 -4.04 1.01
N TRP A 81 -13.77 -2.83 1.01
CA TRP A 81 -12.89 -2.35 -0.06
C TRP A 81 -11.44 -2.40 0.41
N VAL A 82 -10.59 -3.05 -0.38
CA VAL A 82 -9.15 -3.10 -0.10
C VAL A 82 -8.39 -2.34 -1.18
N VAL A 83 -7.63 -1.34 -0.74
CA VAL A 83 -6.96 -0.38 -1.61
C VAL A 83 -5.46 -0.63 -1.63
N PHE A 84 -4.92 -0.84 -2.82
CA PHE A 84 -3.50 -1.11 -3.05
C PHE A 84 -2.84 0.02 -3.84
N ASP A 85 -1.54 0.17 -3.68
CA ASP A 85 -0.76 1.11 -4.49
C ASP A 85 -0.31 0.50 -5.83
N GLY A 86 0.47 1.27 -6.60
CA GLY A 86 0.94 0.85 -7.92
C GLY A 86 2.07 -0.18 -7.91
N GLY A 87 2.44 -0.71 -6.76
CA GLY A 87 3.43 -1.78 -6.61
C GLY A 87 2.86 -3.19 -6.78
N TYR A 88 1.54 -3.32 -6.74
CA TYR A 88 0.83 -4.59 -6.82
C TYR A 88 0.31 -4.89 -8.23
N ASP A 89 0.20 -6.17 -8.58
CA ASP A 89 -0.44 -6.60 -9.83
C ASP A 89 -1.95 -6.74 -9.64
N SER A 90 -2.69 -5.86 -10.30
CA SER A 90 -4.15 -5.78 -10.18
C SER A 90 -4.87 -7.05 -10.62
N ALA A 91 -4.36 -7.72 -11.67
CA ALA A 91 -4.98 -8.94 -12.18
C ALA A 91 -4.68 -10.14 -11.25
N GLN A 92 -3.46 -10.23 -10.72
CA GLN A 92 -3.08 -11.30 -9.81
C GLN A 92 -3.85 -11.19 -8.50
N LEU A 93 -3.94 -9.99 -7.89
CA LEU A 93 -4.74 -9.77 -6.69
C LEU A 93 -6.22 -10.10 -6.90
N SER A 94 -6.80 -9.67 -8.04
CA SER A 94 -8.19 -9.98 -8.35
C SER A 94 -8.43 -11.47 -8.54
N LEU A 95 -7.45 -12.20 -9.09
CA LEU A 95 -7.51 -13.65 -9.23
C LEU A 95 -7.38 -14.35 -7.88
N ASP A 96 -6.40 -13.95 -7.07
CA ASP A 96 -6.13 -14.56 -5.76
C ASP A 96 -7.24 -14.28 -4.75
N LEU A 97 -8.01 -13.21 -4.95
CA LEU A 97 -9.20 -12.87 -4.14
C LEU A 97 -10.52 -13.24 -4.82
N ALA A 98 -10.48 -13.95 -5.95
CA ALA A 98 -11.70 -14.42 -6.59
C ALA A 98 -12.52 -15.33 -5.65
N GLY A 99 -13.85 -15.18 -5.67
CA GLY A 99 -14.77 -15.93 -4.81
C GLY A 99 -14.83 -15.45 -3.36
N VAL A 100 -14.10 -14.38 -3.00
CA VAL A 100 -14.17 -13.75 -1.69
C VAL A 100 -15.01 -12.48 -1.78
N PRO A 101 -15.91 -12.18 -0.81
CA PRO A 101 -16.76 -10.98 -0.84
C PRO A 101 -15.95 -9.72 -0.50
N VAL A 102 -15.10 -9.28 -1.43
CA VAL A 102 -14.22 -8.12 -1.30
C VAL A 102 -14.14 -7.34 -2.60
N ALA A 103 -14.07 -6.02 -2.52
CA ALA A 103 -13.77 -5.16 -3.66
C ALA A 103 -12.28 -4.77 -3.61
N VAL A 104 -11.58 -5.00 -4.70
CA VAL A 104 -10.15 -4.72 -4.87
C VAL A 104 -9.98 -3.45 -5.68
N LEU A 105 -9.30 -2.45 -5.14
CA LEU A 105 -8.96 -1.21 -5.80
C LEU A 105 -7.44 -1.06 -5.88
N VAL A 106 -6.87 -1.01 -7.07
CA VAL A 106 -5.41 -0.96 -7.28
C VAL A 106 -5.02 0.23 -8.14
N ARG A 107 -3.99 0.96 -7.75
CA ARG A 107 -3.44 2.01 -8.60
C ARG A 107 -2.74 1.41 -9.82
N LEU A 108 -3.06 1.97 -10.98
CA LEU A 108 -2.40 1.64 -12.24
C LEU A 108 -1.35 2.70 -12.62
N ARG A 109 -0.35 2.27 -13.36
CA ARG A 109 0.55 3.18 -14.06
C ARG A 109 -0.14 3.69 -15.32
N SER A 110 0.19 4.91 -15.72
CA SER A 110 -0.40 5.57 -16.89
C SER A 110 -0.05 4.93 -18.24
N ASP A 111 0.87 3.98 -18.27
CA ASP A 111 1.31 3.25 -19.48
C ASP A 111 0.66 1.85 -19.61
N ARG A 112 -0.31 1.53 -18.75
CA ARG A 112 -0.97 0.21 -18.77
C ARG A 112 -1.92 0.06 -19.96
N CYS A 113 -1.93 -1.16 -20.48
CA CYS A 113 -2.81 -1.56 -21.59
C CYS A 113 -3.74 -2.68 -21.15
N PHE A 114 -4.97 -2.61 -21.64
CA PHE A 114 -6.03 -3.57 -21.40
C PHE A 114 -6.67 -3.96 -22.74
N SER A 115 -7.54 -4.95 -22.70
CA SER A 115 -8.32 -5.36 -23.87
C SER A 115 -9.80 -5.52 -23.46
N ALA A 116 -10.69 -5.20 -24.36
CA ALA A 116 -12.07 -5.62 -24.27
C ALA A 116 -12.20 -7.12 -24.61
N ASP A 117 -13.38 -7.69 -24.40
CA ASP A 117 -13.68 -9.01 -24.90
C ASP A 117 -13.68 -9.02 -26.44
N PRO A 118 -13.31 -10.13 -27.06
CA PRO A 118 -13.37 -10.24 -28.51
C PRO A 118 -14.83 -10.21 -28.98
N PRO A 119 -15.09 -9.67 -30.19
CA PRO A 119 -16.42 -9.78 -30.79
C PRO A 119 -16.82 -11.26 -30.97
N PRO A 120 -18.11 -11.54 -31.01
CA PRO A 120 -18.60 -12.88 -31.32
C PRO A 120 -17.96 -13.45 -32.57
N ARG A 121 -17.66 -14.74 -32.57
CA ARG A 121 -17.04 -15.40 -33.69
C ARG A 121 -18.06 -15.55 -34.84
N PRO A 122 -17.73 -15.12 -36.08
CA PRO A 122 -18.60 -15.36 -37.21
C PRO A 122 -18.87 -16.87 -37.42
N PRO A 123 -20.09 -17.26 -37.77
CA PRO A 123 -20.38 -18.65 -38.13
C PRO A 123 -19.45 -19.15 -39.25
N GLY A 124 -19.01 -20.41 -39.19
CA GLY A 124 -18.16 -21.03 -40.21
C GLY A 124 -16.67 -20.62 -40.16
N SER A 125 -16.24 -19.72 -39.28
CA SER A 125 -14.83 -19.32 -39.18
C SER A 125 -13.98 -20.47 -38.64
N THR A 126 -12.82 -20.73 -39.26
CA THR A 126 -11.83 -21.72 -38.83
C THR A 126 -10.72 -21.08 -38.00
N GLY A 127 -9.91 -21.89 -37.30
CA GLY A 127 -8.77 -21.45 -36.52
C GLY A 127 -9.10 -21.18 -35.03
N ARG A 128 -8.05 -20.79 -34.25
CA ARG A 128 -8.18 -20.55 -32.80
C ARG A 128 -9.01 -19.28 -32.53
N PRO A 129 -10.04 -19.33 -31.67
CA PRO A 129 -10.80 -18.16 -31.27
C PRO A 129 -9.92 -17.03 -30.74
N ARG A 130 -10.23 -15.79 -31.10
CA ARG A 130 -9.58 -14.63 -30.50
C ARG A 130 -9.90 -14.58 -29.01
N ARG A 131 -8.90 -14.28 -28.21
CA ARG A 131 -9.06 -14.19 -26.76
C ARG A 131 -9.20 -12.76 -26.26
N HIS A 132 -8.75 -11.79 -27.05
CA HIS A 132 -8.73 -10.37 -26.72
C HIS A 132 -9.31 -9.57 -27.89
N GLY A 133 -10.17 -8.62 -27.56
CA GLY A 133 -10.78 -7.68 -28.49
C GLY A 133 -10.01 -6.37 -28.62
N ALA A 134 -10.72 -5.26 -28.72
CA ALA A 134 -10.16 -3.92 -28.89
C ALA A 134 -9.19 -3.58 -27.74
N ARG A 135 -8.14 -2.84 -28.10
CA ARG A 135 -7.11 -2.38 -27.17
C ARG A 135 -7.57 -1.09 -26.48
N PHE A 136 -7.36 -1.02 -25.17
CA PHE A 136 -7.47 0.18 -24.35
C PHE A 136 -6.08 0.50 -23.78
N ASN A 137 -5.56 1.68 -24.02
CA ASN A 137 -4.27 2.14 -23.51
C ASN A 137 -4.47 3.40 -22.66
N CYS A 138 -4.15 3.35 -21.38
CA CYS A 138 -4.29 4.49 -20.47
C CYS A 138 -3.54 5.76 -20.96
N ALA A 139 -2.46 5.59 -21.72
CA ALA A 139 -1.66 6.70 -22.25
C ALA A 139 -2.17 7.27 -23.59
N ASP A 140 -3.13 6.59 -24.23
CA ASP A 140 -3.57 6.94 -25.59
C ASP A 140 -5.09 7.11 -25.64
N PRO A 141 -5.57 8.37 -25.58
CA PRO A 141 -7.01 8.65 -25.60
C PRO A 141 -7.76 8.15 -26.84
N THR A 142 -7.08 7.96 -27.97
CA THR A 142 -7.72 7.49 -29.22
C THR A 142 -8.20 6.04 -29.11
N THR A 143 -7.71 5.31 -28.10
CA THR A 143 -8.08 3.91 -27.84
C THR A 143 -9.23 3.79 -26.83
N TRP A 144 -9.72 4.90 -26.29
CA TRP A 144 -10.77 4.85 -25.26
C TRP A 144 -12.15 4.84 -25.92
N PRO A 145 -12.97 3.81 -25.62
CA PRO A 145 -14.38 3.87 -26.01
C PRO A 145 -15.12 4.88 -25.12
N VAL A 146 -16.39 5.11 -25.42
CA VAL A 146 -17.27 5.89 -24.55
C VAL A 146 -17.25 5.28 -23.15
N PRO A 147 -17.06 6.08 -22.08
CA PRO A 147 -17.11 5.58 -20.71
C PRO A 147 -18.45 4.90 -20.40
N THR A 148 -18.41 3.79 -19.69
CA THR A 148 -19.62 3.09 -19.22
C THR A 148 -20.34 3.86 -18.13
N ALA A 149 -19.60 4.69 -17.37
CA ALA A 149 -20.15 5.60 -16.37
C ALA A 149 -19.22 6.79 -16.17
N THR A 150 -19.78 7.93 -15.79
CA THR A 150 -19.04 9.15 -15.46
C THR A 150 -19.67 9.80 -14.24
N LEU A 151 -18.81 10.24 -13.30
CA LEU A 151 -19.17 11.05 -12.14
C LEU A 151 -18.44 12.38 -12.22
N THR A 152 -19.14 13.47 -11.98
CA THR A 152 -18.54 14.80 -11.71
C THR A 152 -19.08 15.33 -10.40
N CYS A 153 -18.21 15.68 -9.47
CA CYS A 153 -18.59 16.22 -8.17
C CYS A 153 -17.64 17.34 -7.73
N GLN A 154 -18.07 18.11 -6.75
CA GLN A 154 -17.25 19.16 -6.10
C GLN A 154 -16.69 18.63 -4.78
N ASP A 155 -15.41 18.89 -4.56
CA ASP A 155 -14.72 18.61 -3.29
C ASP A 155 -13.95 19.84 -2.81
N ASP A 156 -14.03 20.14 -1.51
CA ASP A 156 -13.40 21.33 -0.94
C ASP A 156 -11.88 21.37 -1.11
N GLN A 157 -11.22 20.21 -1.15
CA GLN A 157 -9.77 20.11 -1.29
C GLN A 157 -9.31 20.02 -2.73
N TYR A 158 -10.04 19.25 -3.54
CA TYR A 158 -9.63 18.86 -4.88
C TYR A 158 -10.33 19.68 -5.98
N GLY A 159 -11.32 20.52 -5.62
CA GLY A 159 -12.15 21.26 -6.57
C GLY A 159 -13.06 20.31 -7.34
N THR A 160 -13.20 20.55 -8.63
CA THR A 160 -13.96 19.67 -9.51
C THR A 160 -13.24 18.32 -9.67
N VAL A 161 -13.91 17.24 -9.34
CA VAL A 161 -13.44 15.87 -9.52
C VAL A 161 -14.26 15.19 -10.60
N THR A 162 -13.58 14.66 -11.62
CA THR A 162 -14.21 13.88 -12.68
C THR A 162 -13.67 12.45 -12.66
N VAL A 163 -14.56 11.48 -12.58
CA VAL A 163 -14.24 10.05 -12.63
C VAL A 163 -14.92 9.43 -13.83
N GLN A 164 -14.13 8.86 -14.74
CA GLN A 164 -14.61 8.10 -15.89
C GLN A 164 -14.32 6.63 -15.68
N ALA A 165 -15.25 5.76 -16.03
CA ALA A 165 -15.16 4.31 -15.85
C ALA A 165 -15.35 3.55 -17.15
N TRP A 166 -14.58 2.49 -17.34
CA TRP A 166 -14.71 1.52 -18.44
C TRP A 166 -14.74 0.11 -17.85
N ALA A 167 -15.92 -0.49 -17.84
CA ALA A 167 -16.16 -1.83 -17.31
C ALA A 167 -15.80 -2.93 -18.31
N GLY A 168 -15.59 -4.15 -17.80
CA GLY A 168 -15.37 -5.35 -18.62
C GLY A 168 -14.01 -5.43 -19.32
N LEU A 169 -13.07 -4.58 -18.96
CA LEU A 169 -11.71 -4.63 -19.49
C LEU A 169 -10.84 -5.64 -18.74
N HIS A 170 -9.86 -6.23 -19.44
CA HIS A 170 -8.94 -7.19 -18.85
C HIS A 170 -7.51 -6.97 -19.35
N PRO A 171 -6.47 -7.19 -18.51
CA PRO A 171 -5.09 -7.13 -18.94
C PRO A 171 -4.70 -8.40 -19.71
N LYS A 172 -3.77 -8.26 -20.66
CA LYS A 172 -3.08 -9.41 -21.24
C LYS A 172 -2.09 -9.94 -20.22
N GLN A 173 -2.43 -11.00 -19.53
CA GLN A 173 -1.56 -11.60 -18.54
C GLN A 173 -0.39 -12.33 -19.22
N GLN A 174 0.84 -11.92 -18.88
CA GLN A 174 2.04 -12.65 -19.26
C GLN A 174 2.23 -13.85 -18.34
N ARG A 175 2.78 -14.95 -18.90
CA ARG A 175 3.19 -16.09 -18.07
C ARG A 175 4.31 -15.65 -17.14
N HIS A 176 4.11 -15.74 -15.84
CA HIS A 176 5.23 -15.63 -14.90
C HIS A 176 6.02 -16.96 -14.93
N PRO A 177 7.34 -16.92 -15.17
CA PRO A 177 8.19 -18.10 -14.97
C PRO A 177 8.13 -18.44 -13.47
N GLY A 178 7.60 -19.59 -13.11
CA GLY A 178 7.58 -20.05 -11.71
C GLY A 178 6.22 -20.55 -11.20
N HIS A 179 5.10 -20.17 -11.80
CA HIS A 179 3.80 -20.77 -11.47
C HIS A 179 3.52 -21.90 -12.48
N GLY A 180 3.68 -23.13 -12.02
CA GLY A 180 3.59 -24.39 -12.79
C GLY A 180 2.23 -24.74 -13.41
N THR A 181 1.35 -23.79 -13.67
CA THR A 181 0.09 -24.01 -14.36
C THR A 181 0.32 -24.09 -15.88
N ARG A 182 0.25 -25.32 -16.41
CA ARG A 182 0.14 -25.56 -17.86
C ARG A 182 -1.20 -24.99 -18.34
N GLY A 183 -1.16 -24.01 -19.23
CA GLY A 183 -2.35 -23.47 -19.87
C GLY A 183 -2.43 -21.93 -19.86
N PRO A 184 -3.39 -21.36 -20.59
CA PRO A 184 -3.64 -19.92 -20.57
C PRO A 184 -4.29 -19.53 -19.24
N ARG A 185 -3.78 -18.48 -18.58
CA ARG A 185 -4.38 -17.94 -17.36
C ARG A 185 -5.82 -17.50 -17.60
N PRO A 186 -6.70 -17.60 -16.59
CA PRO A 186 -8.08 -17.10 -16.71
C PRO A 186 -8.08 -15.60 -17.03
N ILE A 187 -9.09 -15.14 -17.77
CA ILE A 187 -9.31 -13.72 -18.02
C ILE A 187 -9.95 -13.13 -16.77
N VAL A 188 -9.25 -12.15 -16.19
CA VAL A 188 -9.74 -11.38 -15.04
C VAL A 188 -10.29 -10.07 -15.56
N ARG A 189 -11.60 -9.89 -15.49
CA ARG A 189 -12.27 -8.66 -15.90
C ARG A 189 -12.41 -7.71 -14.73
N GLY A 190 -12.30 -6.41 -15.02
CA GLY A 190 -12.50 -5.36 -14.03
C GLY A 190 -12.92 -4.05 -14.69
N THR A 191 -12.97 -3.01 -13.90
CA THR A 191 -13.28 -1.65 -14.33
C THR A 191 -12.04 -0.79 -14.23
N ILE A 192 -11.71 -0.10 -15.31
CA ILE A 192 -10.66 0.92 -15.32
C ILE A 192 -11.29 2.25 -14.95
N LEU A 193 -10.69 2.95 -14.00
CA LEU A 193 -11.13 4.29 -13.59
C LEU A 193 -10.05 5.30 -13.94
N ARG A 194 -10.46 6.42 -14.51
CA ARG A 194 -9.65 7.61 -14.72
C ARG A 194 -10.17 8.72 -13.82
N VAL A 195 -9.39 9.10 -12.83
CA VAL A 195 -9.74 10.18 -11.90
C VAL A 195 -8.92 11.41 -12.25
N GLN A 196 -9.61 12.51 -12.48
CA GLN A 196 -9.02 13.81 -12.73
C GLN A 196 -9.56 14.79 -11.68
N VAL A 197 -8.66 15.56 -11.08
CA VAL A 197 -9.00 16.58 -10.09
C VAL A 197 -8.52 17.94 -10.58
N GLU A 198 -9.23 18.98 -10.23
CA GLU A 198 -8.89 20.35 -10.62
C GLU A 198 -7.61 20.82 -9.94
N ARG A 199 -7.45 20.51 -8.65
CA ARG A 199 -6.27 20.90 -7.86
C ARG A 199 -5.81 19.80 -6.91
N VAL A 200 -4.55 19.88 -6.47
CA VAL A 200 -4.01 19.01 -5.43
C VAL A 200 -3.54 19.89 -4.27
N PRO A 201 -4.05 19.66 -3.04
CA PRO A 201 -3.66 20.48 -1.88
C PRO A 201 -2.14 20.54 -1.69
N ALA A 202 -1.64 21.72 -1.35
CA ALA A 202 -0.24 21.99 -1.05
C ALA A 202 0.77 21.64 -2.15
N LYS A 203 0.34 21.56 -3.42
CA LYS A 203 1.25 21.32 -4.56
C LYS A 203 1.10 22.42 -5.60
N THR A 204 2.25 22.96 -6.03
CA THR A 204 2.35 23.92 -7.14
C THR A 204 2.29 23.28 -8.53
N ARG A 205 2.43 21.95 -8.62
CA ARG A 205 2.38 21.23 -9.88
C ARG A 205 0.94 20.88 -10.26
N PRO A 206 0.60 20.90 -11.56
CA PRO A 206 -0.72 20.51 -12.02
C PRO A 206 -1.04 19.08 -11.57
N PRO A 207 -2.31 18.79 -11.27
CA PRO A 207 -2.72 17.46 -10.84
C PRO A 207 -2.47 16.44 -11.96
N LYS A 208 -1.92 15.31 -11.59
CA LYS A 208 -1.75 14.18 -12.51
C LYS A 208 -3.02 13.37 -12.54
N VAL A 209 -3.39 12.88 -13.71
CA VAL A 209 -4.46 11.90 -13.86
C VAL A 209 -4.09 10.64 -13.07
N LEU A 210 -5.04 10.17 -12.28
CA LEU A 210 -4.93 8.93 -11.51
C LEU A 210 -5.70 7.83 -12.24
N TRP A 211 -5.04 6.72 -12.48
CA TRP A 211 -5.63 5.51 -13.05
C TRP A 211 -5.78 4.45 -11.97
N LEU A 212 -6.97 3.85 -11.89
CA LEU A 212 -7.28 2.79 -10.93
C LEU A 212 -7.88 1.58 -11.66
N TRP A 213 -7.64 0.43 -11.10
CA TRP A 213 -8.32 -0.83 -11.40
C TRP A 213 -9.28 -1.12 -10.26
N TRP A 214 -10.51 -1.47 -10.59
CA TRP A 214 -11.47 -1.98 -9.64
C TRP A 214 -11.97 -3.36 -10.07
N ALA A 215 -12.05 -4.29 -9.12
CA ALA A 215 -12.69 -5.59 -9.28
C ALA A 215 -13.40 -5.97 -7.98
N GLY A 216 -14.68 -6.28 -8.07
CA GLY A 216 -15.50 -6.64 -6.92
C GLY A 216 -16.89 -7.07 -7.33
N PRO A 217 -17.73 -7.48 -6.37
CA PRO A 217 -19.13 -7.80 -6.66
C PRO A 217 -19.94 -6.54 -6.97
N GLY A 218 -20.88 -6.66 -7.89
CA GLY A 218 -21.77 -5.58 -8.29
C GLY A 218 -21.14 -4.52 -9.19
N SER A 219 -21.64 -3.30 -9.11
CA SER A 219 -21.14 -2.13 -9.83
C SER A 219 -20.14 -1.34 -8.97
N CYS A 220 -19.17 -0.70 -9.63
CA CYS A 220 -18.21 0.16 -8.95
C CYS A 220 -18.88 1.48 -8.53
N ASP A 221 -18.87 1.76 -7.23
CA ASP A 221 -19.21 3.09 -6.73
C ASP A 221 -18.03 4.04 -7.03
N LEU A 222 -18.25 4.98 -7.95
CA LEU A 222 -17.22 5.89 -8.44
C LEU A 222 -16.80 6.92 -7.38
N ASP A 223 -17.72 7.38 -6.55
CA ASP A 223 -17.41 8.34 -5.48
C ASP A 223 -16.58 7.67 -4.39
N LEU A 224 -17.00 6.50 -3.95
CA LEU A 224 -16.24 5.71 -2.99
C LEU A 224 -14.84 5.36 -3.51
N ALA A 225 -14.71 4.97 -4.79
CA ALA A 225 -13.44 4.54 -5.36
C ALA A 225 -12.36 5.61 -5.31
N TRP A 226 -12.64 6.83 -5.77
CA TRP A 226 -11.63 7.89 -5.74
C TRP A 226 -11.33 8.37 -4.33
N ARG A 227 -12.35 8.49 -3.46
CA ARG A 227 -12.16 8.87 -2.05
C ARG A 227 -11.34 7.83 -1.29
N ALA A 228 -11.65 6.55 -1.41
CA ALA A 228 -10.91 5.48 -0.77
C ALA A 228 -9.44 5.47 -1.20
N TYR A 229 -9.16 5.68 -2.49
CA TYR A 229 -7.78 5.75 -2.95
C TYR A 229 -7.03 6.97 -2.40
N VAL A 230 -7.66 8.13 -2.36
CA VAL A 230 -7.04 9.34 -1.81
C VAL A 230 -6.77 9.18 -0.31
N ARG A 231 -7.69 8.58 0.44
CA ARG A 231 -7.53 8.31 1.88
C ARG A 231 -6.40 7.32 2.17
N ARG A 232 -5.99 6.49 1.22
CA ARG A 232 -4.82 5.61 1.39
C ARG A 232 -3.56 6.37 1.82
N PHE A 233 -3.42 7.63 1.41
CA PHE A 233 -2.27 8.45 1.81
C PHE A 233 -2.19 8.71 3.32
N ASP A 234 -3.27 8.55 4.05
CA ASP A 234 -3.28 8.69 5.51
C ASP A 234 -2.43 7.60 6.17
N LEU A 235 -2.34 6.41 5.56
CA LEU A 235 -1.44 5.36 6.01
C LEU A 235 0.05 5.78 5.95
N GLU A 236 0.43 6.59 4.97
CA GLU A 236 1.81 7.10 4.87
C GLU A 236 2.13 8.04 6.06
N HIS A 237 1.16 8.83 6.50
CA HIS A 237 1.29 9.65 7.70
C HIS A 237 1.42 8.81 8.96
N THR A 238 0.64 7.74 9.08
CA THR A 238 0.73 6.79 10.19
C THR A 238 2.09 6.08 10.22
N ILE A 239 2.56 5.57 9.08
CA ILE A 239 3.88 4.96 8.96
C ILE A 239 4.98 5.95 9.33
N ARG A 240 4.88 7.19 8.88
CA ARG A 240 5.83 8.26 9.24
C ARG A 240 5.83 8.51 10.75
N PHE A 241 4.66 8.61 11.37
CA PHE A 241 4.53 8.79 12.82
C PHE A 241 5.15 7.61 13.59
N CYS A 242 4.87 6.37 13.18
CA CYS A 242 5.49 5.18 13.78
C CYS A 242 7.02 5.21 13.65
N LYS A 243 7.55 5.61 12.50
CA LYS A 243 9.01 5.70 12.28
C LYS A 243 9.66 6.81 13.10
N GLN A 244 9.11 8.01 13.06
CA GLN A 244 9.76 9.20 13.58
C GLN A 244 9.45 9.45 15.06
N THR A 245 8.24 9.08 15.51
CA THR A 245 7.75 9.42 16.84
C THR A 245 7.72 8.21 17.79
N LEU A 246 7.28 7.05 17.30
CA LEU A 246 7.25 5.83 18.10
C LEU A 246 8.53 5.00 17.99
N GLY A 247 9.47 5.44 17.19
CA GLY A 247 10.79 4.82 17.09
C GLY A 247 10.81 3.47 16.37
N TRP A 248 9.86 3.19 15.46
CA TRP A 248 9.80 1.91 14.74
C TRP A 248 11.12 1.53 14.06
N THR A 249 11.87 2.50 13.56
CA THR A 249 13.15 2.29 12.89
C THR A 249 14.37 2.54 13.78
N THR A 250 14.18 2.87 15.05
CA THR A 250 15.28 3.16 15.99
C THR A 250 16.09 1.92 16.35
N PRO A 251 15.50 0.79 16.76
CA PRO A 251 16.24 -0.44 16.98
C PRO A 251 16.75 -1.03 15.67
N ARG A 252 17.85 -1.74 15.77
CA ARG A 252 18.43 -2.50 14.64
C ARG A 252 18.37 -4.00 14.95
N PRO A 253 17.18 -4.61 14.90
CA PRO A 253 17.00 -6.01 15.23
C PRO A 253 17.82 -6.89 14.30
N ARG A 254 18.54 -7.85 14.87
CA ARG A 254 19.38 -8.78 14.11
C ARG A 254 18.62 -10.01 13.63
N HIS A 255 17.52 -10.33 14.29
CA HIS A 255 16.73 -11.52 14.01
C HIS A 255 15.31 -11.15 13.57
N PRO A 256 14.70 -11.94 12.65
CA PRO A 256 13.34 -11.72 12.18
C PRO A 256 12.32 -11.58 13.31
N ALA A 257 12.33 -12.49 14.27
CA ALA A 257 11.41 -12.49 15.40
C ALA A 257 11.53 -11.23 16.29
N GLN A 258 12.72 -10.62 16.38
CA GLN A 258 12.88 -9.34 17.07
C GLN A 258 12.25 -8.20 16.30
N ALA A 259 12.39 -8.19 14.97
CA ALA A 259 11.78 -7.19 14.10
C ALA A 259 10.25 -7.27 14.14
N GLU A 260 9.71 -8.47 14.13
CA GLU A 260 8.27 -8.72 14.22
C GLU A 260 7.72 -8.26 15.58
N ARG A 261 8.32 -8.69 16.70
CA ARG A 261 7.90 -8.26 18.04
C ARG A 261 7.97 -6.75 18.21
N TRP A 262 9.04 -6.12 17.73
CA TRP A 262 9.17 -4.66 17.79
C TRP A 262 8.08 -3.96 16.98
N THR A 263 7.79 -4.45 15.78
CA THR A 263 6.71 -3.90 14.95
C THR A 263 5.38 -3.97 15.67
N TRP A 264 5.04 -5.12 16.26
CA TRP A 264 3.79 -5.28 17.02
C TRP A 264 3.72 -4.40 18.26
N LEU A 265 4.83 -4.19 18.98
CA LEU A 265 4.89 -3.24 20.11
C LEU A 265 4.60 -1.81 19.66
N VAL A 266 5.16 -1.40 18.53
CA VAL A 266 4.90 -0.06 17.95
C VAL A 266 3.45 0.09 17.52
N LEU A 267 2.86 -0.94 16.91
CA LEU A 267 1.45 -0.95 16.53
C LEU A 267 0.53 -0.90 17.76
N ALA A 268 0.85 -1.66 18.81
CA ALA A 268 0.12 -1.62 20.07
C ALA A 268 0.19 -0.22 20.72
N ALA A 269 1.36 0.41 20.74
CA ALA A 269 1.51 1.78 21.22
C ALA A 269 0.68 2.77 20.40
N TYR A 270 0.66 2.62 19.08
CA TYR A 270 -0.19 3.45 18.21
C TYR A 270 -1.68 3.23 18.49
N ALA A 271 -2.11 1.98 18.67
CA ALA A 271 -3.48 1.64 19.00
C ALA A 271 -3.90 2.23 20.36
N GLN A 272 -3.02 2.19 21.37
CA GLN A 272 -3.27 2.85 22.66
C GLN A 272 -3.49 4.35 22.51
N LEU A 273 -2.67 5.03 21.70
CA LEU A 273 -2.87 6.46 21.42
C LEU A 273 -4.21 6.72 20.72
N ARG A 274 -4.60 5.84 19.78
CA ARG A 274 -5.87 5.96 19.08
C ARG A 274 -7.06 5.81 20.05
N LEU A 275 -7.02 4.83 20.95
CA LEU A 275 -8.03 4.63 21.99
C LEU A 275 -8.04 5.79 23.00
N ALA A 276 -6.89 6.34 23.33
CA ALA A 276 -6.76 7.46 24.26
C ALA A 276 -7.26 8.81 23.69
N ARG A 277 -7.57 8.87 22.38
CA ARG A 277 -7.94 10.12 21.68
C ARG A 277 -9.09 10.85 22.37
N GLU A 278 -10.11 10.11 22.81
CA GLU A 278 -11.29 10.68 23.45
C GLU A 278 -11.02 11.18 24.87
N ALA A 279 -10.03 10.61 25.53
CA ALA A 279 -9.67 10.94 26.92
C ALA A 279 -8.52 11.95 27.01
N ALA A 280 -7.72 12.11 25.96
CA ALA A 280 -6.55 12.97 25.98
C ALA A 280 -6.92 14.46 25.83
N GLY A 281 -6.53 15.30 26.78
CA GLY A 281 -6.65 16.76 26.64
C GLY A 281 -5.69 17.34 25.59
N ASP A 282 -6.10 18.43 24.93
CA ASP A 282 -5.24 19.14 23.96
C ASP A 282 -4.11 19.89 24.65
N GLN A 283 -2.95 19.28 24.76
CA GLN A 283 -1.71 19.89 25.26
C GLN A 283 -1.03 20.70 24.14
N ARG A 284 -1.72 21.74 23.64
CA ARG A 284 -1.21 22.56 22.55
C ARG A 284 -0.02 23.41 22.95
N LEU A 285 0.86 23.69 22.01
CA LEU A 285 1.90 24.69 22.13
C LEU A 285 1.30 26.09 21.88
N PRO A 286 1.93 27.18 22.36
CA PRO A 286 1.39 28.53 22.27
C PRO A 286 1.00 28.96 20.85
N TRP A 287 1.70 28.47 19.84
CA TRP A 287 1.47 28.79 18.42
C TRP A 287 0.51 27.84 17.71
N GLU A 288 0.04 26.81 18.38
CA GLU A 288 -0.88 25.83 17.78
C GLU A 288 -2.33 26.27 17.94
N VAL A 289 -3.11 26.16 16.86
CA VAL A 289 -4.56 26.42 16.88
C VAL A 289 -5.28 25.36 17.73
N PRO A 290 -6.23 25.77 18.59
CA PRO A 290 -7.07 24.83 19.33
C PRO A 290 -7.78 23.85 18.39
N ARG A 291 -7.91 22.61 18.80
CA ARG A 291 -8.64 21.60 18.03
C ARG A 291 -9.65 20.88 18.94
N PRO A 292 -10.84 20.57 18.41
CA PRO A 292 -11.77 19.69 19.13
C PRO A 292 -11.10 18.37 19.48
N GLN A 293 -11.45 17.78 20.59
CA GLN A 293 -10.84 16.54 21.12
C GLN A 293 -10.83 15.41 20.10
N LEU A 294 -11.96 15.17 19.42
CA LEU A 294 -12.07 14.15 18.36
C LEU A 294 -11.27 14.46 17.09
N ARG A 295 -10.65 15.63 17.00
CA ARG A 295 -9.77 16.02 15.86
C ARG A 295 -8.31 16.19 16.26
N LEU A 296 -7.94 15.71 17.45
CA LEU A 296 -6.53 15.71 17.87
C LEU A 296 -5.74 14.72 16.99
N SER A 297 -4.60 15.19 16.47
CA SER A 297 -3.68 14.33 15.71
C SER A 297 -2.92 13.37 16.63
N PRO A 298 -2.35 12.26 16.10
CA PRO A 298 -1.52 11.34 16.87
C PRO A 298 -0.43 12.03 17.70
N TYR A 299 0.18 13.08 17.15
CA TYR A 299 1.18 13.88 17.87
C TYR A 299 0.62 14.60 19.10
N ARG A 300 -0.56 15.18 18.98
CA ARG A 300 -1.19 15.91 20.11
C ARG A 300 -1.66 14.95 21.19
N VAL A 301 -2.26 13.84 20.82
CA VAL A 301 -2.65 12.79 21.76
C VAL A 301 -1.43 12.25 22.49
N ARG A 302 -0.34 11.94 21.77
CA ARG A 302 0.90 11.48 22.40
C ARG A 302 1.46 12.50 23.40
N ARG A 303 1.35 13.78 23.12
CA ARG A 303 1.80 14.85 24.04
C ARG A 303 0.96 14.88 25.32
N GLY A 304 -0.35 14.69 25.21
CA GLY A 304 -1.25 14.61 26.36
C GLY A 304 -1.22 13.29 27.13
N PHE A 305 -0.72 12.23 26.51
CA PHE A 305 -0.79 10.86 27.04
C PHE A 305 -0.14 10.68 28.41
N PRO A 306 1.02 11.29 28.76
CA PRO A 306 1.59 11.17 30.11
C PRO A 306 0.66 11.66 31.22
N ARG A 307 -0.09 12.74 30.98
CA ARG A 307 -1.09 13.24 31.96
C ARG A 307 -2.25 12.27 32.12
N LEU A 308 -2.71 11.70 31.01
CA LEU A 308 -3.75 10.67 31.06
C LEU A 308 -3.28 9.45 31.84
N LEU A 309 -2.05 8.98 31.67
CA LEU A 309 -1.48 7.88 32.43
C LEU A 309 -1.40 8.20 33.94
N CYS A 310 -1.02 9.42 34.29
CA CYS A 310 -1.00 9.85 35.70
C CYS A 310 -2.41 9.83 36.32
N ALA A 311 -3.44 10.23 35.54
CA ALA A 311 -4.83 10.24 36.01
C ALA A 311 -5.43 8.83 36.13
N LEU A 312 -5.08 7.92 35.21
CA LEU A 312 -5.56 6.53 35.22
C LEU A 312 -4.80 5.64 36.23
N GLY A 313 -3.60 6.08 36.62
CA GLY A 313 -2.68 5.25 37.40
C GLY A 313 -2.01 4.17 36.54
N SER A 314 -0.97 3.57 37.09
CA SER A 314 -0.29 2.41 36.48
C SER A 314 -0.63 1.16 37.31
N PRO A 315 -1.15 0.09 36.69
CA PRO A 315 -1.44 -1.15 37.38
C PRO A 315 -0.20 -1.89 37.89
N ALA A 316 0.99 -1.53 37.41
CA ALA A 316 2.24 -2.15 37.84
C ALA A 316 3.36 -1.09 37.94
N ALA A 317 4.08 -1.10 39.04
CA ALA A 317 5.34 -0.39 39.16
C ALA A 317 6.36 -1.07 38.26
N THR A 318 6.87 -0.35 37.26
CA THR A 318 7.97 -0.87 36.44
C THR A 318 9.21 -1.03 37.33
N PRO A 319 9.79 -2.23 37.46
CA PRO A 319 11.00 -2.40 38.23
C PRO A 319 12.10 -1.51 37.67
N LYS A 320 12.77 -0.75 38.54
CA LYS A 320 13.93 0.05 38.13
C LYS A 320 15.03 -0.91 37.66
N PRO A 321 15.70 -0.62 36.55
CA PRO A 321 16.83 -1.44 36.13
C PRO A 321 17.91 -1.44 37.22
N CYS A 322 18.29 -2.62 37.66
CA CYS A 322 19.32 -2.83 38.71
C CYS A 322 20.71 -2.71 38.11
N GLY A 323 21.15 -1.50 37.73
CA GLY A 323 22.50 -1.25 37.24
C GLY A 323 22.73 -1.63 35.78
N CYS A 324 23.99 -1.56 35.34
CA CYS A 324 24.40 -1.96 34.01
C CYS A 324 24.36 -3.48 33.86
N SER A 325 23.95 -3.94 32.66
CA SER A 325 24.04 -5.36 32.31
C SER A 325 25.46 -5.88 32.62
N PRO A 326 25.61 -7.05 33.27
CA PRO A 326 26.92 -7.62 33.64
C PRO A 326 27.84 -7.88 32.46
N GLY A 327 27.39 -7.62 31.24
CA GLY A 327 28.15 -7.86 30.03
C GLY A 327 28.27 -9.35 29.70
N ARG A 328 29.16 -9.67 28.78
CA ARG A 328 29.44 -11.05 28.42
C ARG A 328 30.37 -11.69 29.44
N PRO A 329 30.09 -12.92 29.89
CA PRO A 329 31.05 -13.65 30.73
C PRO A 329 32.42 -13.79 30.05
N LYS A 330 33.50 -13.61 30.80
CA LYS A 330 34.87 -13.80 30.30
C LYS A 330 35.02 -15.21 29.71
N GLY A 331 35.67 -15.31 28.56
CA GLY A 331 35.94 -16.61 27.90
C GLY A 331 34.81 -17.14 26.99
N ARG A 332 33.66 -16.48 26.90
CA ARG A 332 32.64 -16.89 25.92
C ARG A 332 32.84 -16.16 24.58
N PRO A 333 33.32 -16.82 23.52
CA PRO A 333 33.43 -16.20 22.21
C PRO A 333 32.03 -15.83 21.68
N SER A 334 31.96 -14.75 20.90
CA SER A 334 30.75 -14.48 20.16
C SER A 334 30.61 -15.50 19.01
N GLY A 335 29.53 -16.24 18.97
CA GLY A 335 29.23 -17.02 17.80
C GLY A 335 29.17 -16.13 16.54
N PRO A 336 29.42 -16.69 15.36
CA PRO A 336 29.33 -15.94 14.11
C PRO A 336 27.94 -15.32 13.98
N ALA A 337 27.90 -14.08 13.51
CA ALA A 337 26.63 -13.41 13.25
C ALA A 337 25.85 -14.16 12.16
N VAL A 338 24.56 -14.37 12.40
CA VAL A 338 23.67 -14.98 11.39
C VAL A 338 23.69 -14.10 10.14
N ARG A 339 24.03 -14.68 9.02
CA ARG A 339 24.03 -14.02 7.72
C ARG A 339 22.73 -14.35 6.98
N TYR A 340 22.04 -13.32 6.55
CA TYR A 340 20.82 -13.45 5.73
C TYR A 340 21.15 -13.16 4.27
N PRO A 341 20.54 -13.89 3.30
CA PRO A 341 20.77 -13.63 1.89
C PRO A 341 20.31 -12.23 1.49
N ALA A 342 21.12 -11.55 0.69
CA ALA A 342 20.71 -10.31 0.04
C ALA A 342 20.05 -10.59 -1.30
N ILE A 343 18.91 -10.00 -1.55
CA ILE A 343 18.29 -10.00 -2.87
C ILE A 343 18.58 -8.66 -3.54
N LYS A 344 19.32 -8.72 -4.65
CA LYS A 344 19.50 -7.58 -5.54
C LYS A 344 18.31 -7.53 -6.49
N LYS A 345 17.52 -6.46 -6.45
CA LYS A 345 16.53 -6.22 -7.51
C LYS A 345 17.28 -6.09 -8.85
N PRO A 346 16.82 -6.74 -9.94
CA PRO A 346 17.44 -6.58 -11.24
C PRO A 346 17.43 -5.10 -11.63
N ALA A 347 18.54 -4.64 -12.23
CA ALA A 347 18.62 -3.28 -12.73
C ALA A 347 17.49 -3.02 -13.73
N ASN A 348 16.73 -1.94 -13.54
CA ASN A 348 15.77 -1.52 -14.55
C ASN A 348 16.53 -1.29 -15.86
N LYS A 349 16.26 -2.09 -16.88
CA LYS A 349 16.81 -1.86 -18.22
C LYS A 349 16.49 -0.41 -18.61
N PRO A 350 17.47 0.37 -19.06
CA PRO A 350 17.21 1.75 -19.46
C PRO A 350 16.14 1.74 -20.54
N ARG A 351 15.12 2.55 -20.35
CA ARG A 351 14.02 2.72 -21.28
C ARG A 351 14.62 3.24 -22.60
N LYS A 352 14.56 2.46 -23.70
CA LYS A 352 14.92 2.93 -25.03
C LYS A 352 14.15 4.23 -25.29
N LYS A 353 14.87 5.35 -25.45
CA LYS A 353 14.26 6.59 -25.94
C LYS A 353 13.58 6.29 -27.27
N PRO A 354 12.36 6.79 -27.50
CA PRO A 354 11.77 6.72 -28.83
C PRO A 354 12.70 7.43 -29.80
N PRO A 355 12.81 6.95 -31.06
CA PRO A 355 13.61 7.62 -32.07
C PRO A 355 13.10 9.06 -32.23
N THR A 356 14.01 10.01 -32.12
CA THR A 356 13.73 11.43 -32.42
C THR A 356 13.40 11.48 -33.92
N THR A 357 12.15 11.77 -34.24
CA THR A 357 11.76 12.08 -35.62
C THR A 357 12.50 13.35 -35.98
N ALA A 358 13.49 13.24 -36.87
CA ALA A 358 14.14 14.40 -37.46
C ALA A 358 13.07 15.19 -38.23
N ALA A 359 12.90 16.46 -37.84
CA ALA A 359 12.10 17.39 -38.61
C ALA A 359 12.78 17.50 -40.00
N ALA A 360 12.05 17.13 -41.06
CA ALA A 360 12.43 17.44 -42.41
C ALA A 360 12.27 18.94 -42.59
N ALA A 361 13.35 19.54 -43.06
CA ALA A 361 13.42 20.94 -43.51
C ALA A 361 12.54 21.18 -44.73
#